data_2d4a17ef209067705b349eddfbcb9f61
#
_entry.id   2d4a17ef209067705b349eddfbcb9f61
#
_cell.length_a   1.000
_cell.length_b   1.000
_cell.length_c   1.000
_cell.angle_alpha   90.00
_cell.angle_beta   90.00
_cell.angle_gamma   90.00
#
_symmetry.space_group_name_H-M   'P 1'
#
loop_
_entity.id
_entity.type
_entity.pdbx_description
1 polymer ?
#
loop_
_entity_poly.entity_id
_entity_poly.type
_entity_poly.pdbx_seq_one_letter_code
_entity_poly.pdbx_strand_id
1 'polypeptide(L)'
;VQIADNLQLLDSDKIPKVWKTAVDANGKLVQNHLSYIKKGDGVNNLDSVVREENMDQKLLFLTVTYTNISEEELNHMLYLGTLIALSKQNDGTHTIYMPGTEAGEDYDYYISDSVAKTAEMTYSSVQDDYGEGKNYIPSLKPGESVQVNMAWIVNEKDIKNLYLNLNGTGGCYEITENMCHTGVVYVGNE
;
A
#
# COMPACT_ATOMS: atom_id res chain seq x y z
N VAL A 1 9.77 -9.59 -1.02
CA VAL A 1 8.50 -9.16 -1.63
C VAL A 1 7.99 -10.28 -2.51
N GLN A 2 6.70 -10.57 -2.46
CA GLN A 2 6.02 -11.53 -3.33
C GLN A 2 4.78 -10.87 -3.93
N ILE A 3 4.50 -11.20 -5.19
CA ILE A 3 3.31 -10.71 -5.90
C ILE A 3 2.49 -11.93 -6.32
N ALA A 4 1.20 -11.92 -6.00
CA ALA A 4 0.27 -13.01 -6.30
C ALA A 4 -1.05 -12.47 -6.86
N ASP A 5 -1.80 -13.33 -7.53
CA ASP A 5 -3.15 -13.04 -8.04
C ASP A 5 -4.26 -13.65 -7.16
N ASN A 6 -3.91 -14.06 -5.94
CA ASN A 6 -4.82 -14.67 -4.96
C ASN A 6 -4.37 -14.32 -3.53
N LEU A 7 -5.13 -14.75 -2.52
CA LEU A 7 -4.87 -14.46 -1.11
C LEU A 7 -4.20 -15.63 -0.35
N GLN A 8 -3.66 -16.64 -1.04
CA GLN A 8 -3.13 -17.86 -0.40
C GLN A 8 -1.88 -17.65 0.46
N LEU A 9 -1.18 -16.53 0.29
CA LEU A 9 -0.03 -16.15 1.13
C LEU A 9 -0.42 -15.68 2.53
N LEU A 10 -1.71 -15.42 2.76
CA LEU A 10 -2.20 -14.80 3.99
C LEU A 10 -2.77 -15.84 4.95
N ASP A 11 -2.67 -15.56 6.24
CA ASP A 11 -3.38 -16.32 7.29
C ASP A 11 -4.89 -16.09 7.13
N SER A 12 -5.64 -17.15 6.88
CA SER A 12 -7.05 -17.09 6.50
C SER A 12 -7.97 -16.42 7.54
N ASP A 13 -7.63 -16.52 8.80
CA ASP A 13 -8.34 -15.93 9.95
C ASP A 13 -8.06 -14.44 10.12
N LYS A 14 -6.96 -13.93 9.53
CA LYS A 14 -6.55 -12.53 9.56
C LYS A 14 -6.93 -11.75 8.31
N ILE A 15 -7.41 -12.40 7.26
CA ILE A 15 -7.84 -11.73 6.04
C ILE A 15 -8.98 -10.76 6.36
N PRO A 16 -8.84 -9.46 6.01
CA PRO A 16 -9.92 -8.49 6.18
C PRO A 16 -11.20 -8.96 5.51
N LYS A 17 -12.34 -8.85 6.20
CA LYS A 17 -13.63 -9.34 5.68
C LYS A 17 -13.96 -8.76 4.31
N VAL A 18 -13.64 -7.49 4.10
CA VAL A 18 -13.87 -6.79 2.83
C VAL A 18 -13.03 -7.38 1.68
N TRP A 19 -11.85 -7.96 1.95
CA TRP A 19 -11.02 -8.57 0.91
C TRP A 19 -11.60 -9.90 0.40
N LYS A 20 -12.49 -10.53 1.17
CA LYS A 20 -13.19 -11.76 0.72
C LYS A 20 -14.11 -11.50 -0.46
N THR A 21 -14.52 -10.26 -0.69
CA THR A 21 -15.28 -9.85 -1.89
C THR A 21 -14.41 -9.48 -3.08
N ALA A 22 -13.10 -9.39 -2.88
CA ALA A 22 -12.14 -9.08 -3.92
C ALA A 22 -11.62 -10.33 -4.67
N VAL A 23 -12.12 -11.52 -4.35
CA VAL A 23 -11.77 -12.77 -5.03
C VAL A 23 -12.99 -13.42 -5.68
N ASP A 24 -12.76 -14.09 -6.79
CA ASP A 24 -13.77 -14.89 -7.48
C ASP A 24 -14.00 -16.27 -6.81
N ALA A 25 -14.87 -17.09 -7.40
CA ALA A 25 -15.17 -18.44 -6.90
C ALA A 25 -13.95 -19.39 -6.89
N ASN A 26 -12.89 -19.08 -7.63
CA ASN A 26 -11.64 -19.84 -7.69
C ASN A 26 -10.60 -19.29 -6.73
N GLY A 27 -10.91 -18.22 -6.00
CA GLY A 27 -9.97 -17.54 -5.08
C GLY A 27 -8.98 -16.60 -5.75
N LYS A 28 -9.17 -16.31 -7.04
CA LYS A 28 -8.36 -15.33 -7.78
C LYS A 28 -8.89 -13.93 -7.55
N LEU A 29 -7.99 -12.93 -7.43
CA LEU A 29 -8.38 -11.53 -7.33
C LEU A 29 -9.18 -11.12 -8.57
N VAL A 30 -10.34 -10.50 -8.35
CA VAL A 30 -11.16 -9.96 -9.44
C VAL A 30 -10.50 -8.72 -10.04
N GLN A 31 -10.84 -8.40 -11.28
CA GLN A 31 -10.40 -7.16 -11.89
C GLN A 31 -11.06 -5.95 -11.20
N ASN A 32 -10.33 -4.87 -11.13
CA ASN A 32 -10.80 -3.58 -10.68
C ASN A 32 -11.30 -2.78 -11.89
N HIS A 33 -12.50 -2.24 -11.80
CA HIS A 33 -13.02 -1.35 -12.82
C HIS A 33 -12.54 0.09 -12.54
N LEU A 34 -11.93 0.71 -13.55
CA LEU A 34 -11.43 2.08 -13.51
C LEU A 34 -12.24 2.96 -14.46
N SER A 35 -12.75 4.08 -13.94
CA SER A 35 -13.42 5.12 -14.75
C SER A 35 -12.54 6.36 -14.78
N TYR A 36 -12.04 6.72 -15.96
CA TYR A 36 -11.20 7.90 -16.17
C TYR A 36 -12.04 9.13 -16.41
N ILE A 37 -11.80 10.16 -15.63
CA ILE A 37 -12.68 11.33 -15.52
C ILE A 37 -11.98 12.58 -16.06
N LYS A 38 -12.68 13.29 -16.93
CA LYS A 38 -12.35 14.67 -17.29
C LYS A 38 -13.18 15.62 -16.46
N LYS A 39 -12.51 16.52 -15.74
CA LYS A 39 -13.19 17.54 -14.92
C LYS A 39 -13.97 18.51 -15.78
N GLY A 40 -15.17 18.83 -15.34
CA GLY A 40 -15.93 19.94 -15.84
C GLY A 40 -15.45 21.28 -15.24
N ASP A 41 -16.10 22.36 -15.61
CA ASP A 41 -15.83 23.70 -15.08
C ASP A 41 -16.58 23.99 -13.76
N GLY A 42 -17.39 23.05 -13.29
CA GLY A 42 -18.19 23.16 -12.06
C GLY A 42 -19.38 24.10 -12.16
N VAL A 43 -19.64 24.72 -13.32
CA VAL A 43 -20.72 25.67 -13.55
C VAL A 43 -21.64 25.21 -14.68
N ASN A 44 -21.09 25.04 -15.88
CA ASN A 44 -21.86 24.68 -17.09
C ASN A 44 -21.61 23.24 -17.52
N ASN A 45 -20.45 22.68 -17.18
CA ASN A 45 -20.05 21.33 -17.52
C ASN A 45 -19.78 20.52 -16.26
N LEU A 46 -20.37 19.33 -16.18
CA LEU A 46 -20.10 18.36 -15.13
C LEU A 46 -18.87 17.50 -15.50
N ASP A 47 -18.30 16.85 -14.50
CA ASP A 47 -17.30 15.82 -14.70
C ASP A 47 -17.88 14.72 -15.61
N SER A 48 -17.07 14.20 -16.51
CA SER A 48 -17.49 13.19 -17.47
C SER A 48 -16.51 12.03 -17.53
N VAL A 49 -17.05 10.82 -17.66
CA VAL A 49 -16.25 9.63 -17.95
C VAL A 49 -15.81 9.68 -19.41
N VAL A 50 -14.49 9.70 -19.62
CA VAL A 50 -13.91 9.73 -20.96
C VAL A 50 -13.41 8.35 -21.42
N ARG A 51 -13.10 7.47 -20.45
CA ARG A 51 -12.66 6.11 -20.73
C ARG A 51 -12.96 5.20 -19.54
N GLU A 52 -13.18 3.92 -19.79
CA GLU A 52 -13.29 2.87 -18.77
C GLU A 52 -12.30 1.75 -19.09
N GLU A 53 -11.81 1.09 -18.05
CA GLU A 53 -10.83 0.01 -18.16
C GLU A 53 -11.00 -0.99 -17.02
N ASN A 54 -10.84 -2.28 -17.33
CA ASN A 54 -10.70 -3.31 -16.31
C ASN A 54 -9.21 -3.59 -16.09
N MET A 55 -8.76 -3.47 -14.84
CA MET A 55 -7.37 -3.60 -14.44
C MET A 55 -7.18 -4.81 -13.54
N ASP A 56 -6.20 -5.65 -13.85
CA ASP A 56 -5.82 -6.75 -12.98
C ASP A 56 -5.32 -6.22 -11.63
N GLN A 57 -5.76 -6.88 -10.55
CA GLN A 57 -5.30 -6.63 -9.21
C GLN A 57 -4.29 -7.69 -8.80
N LYS A 58 -3.34 -7.29 -7.98
CA LYS A 58 -2.33 -8.18 -7.39
C LYS A 58 -2.28 -7.99 -5.88
N LEU A 59 -2.00 -9.08 -5.19
CA LEU A 59 -1.58 -9.05 -3.80
C LEU A 59 -0.09 -8.74 -3.76
N LEU A 60 0.28 -7.62 -3.16
CA LEU A 60 1.65 -7.32 -2.76
C LEU A 60 1.83 -7.82 -1.33
N PHE A 61 2.67 -8.82 -1.14
CA PHE A 61 2.97 -9.42 0.16
C PHE A 61 4.45 -9.24 0.49
N LEU A 62 4.76 -8.85 1.71
CA LEU A 62 6.13 -8.69 2.17
C LEU A 62 6.27 -9.01 3.66
N THR A 63 7.50 -9.33 4.06
CA THR A 63 7.87 -9.56 5.46
C THR A 63 8.88 -8.51 5.90
N VAL A 64 8.59 -7.85 7.00
CA VAL A 64 9.50 -6.92 7.67
C VAL A 64 9.95 -7.55 8.97
N THR A 65 11.25 -7.51 9.25
CA THR A 65 11.81 -7.93 10.54
C THR A 65 12.14 -6.68 11.35
N TYR A 66 11.51 -6.54 12.51
CA TYR A 66 11.83 -5.51 13.50
C TYR A 66 12.74 -6.12 14.55
N THR A 67 13.83 -5.46 14.87
CA THR A 67 14.78 -5.88 15.89
C THR A 67 14.98 -4.75 16.88
N ASN A 68 14.83 -5.04 18.18
CA ASN A 68 15.18 -4.08 19.22
C ASN A 68 16.71 -4.02 19.37
N ILE A 69 17.32 -2.94 18.90
CA ILE A 69 18.77 -2.68 19.00
C ILE A 69 19.14 -1.79 20.20
N SER A 70 18.15 -1.40 21.02
CA SER A 70 18.38 -0.60 22.23
C SER A 70 18.75 -1.50 23.41
N GLU A 71 19.20 -0.88 24.50
CA GLU A 71 19.50 -1.56 25.75
C GLU A 71 18.28 -1.75 26.66
N GLU A 72 17.13 -1.17 26.27
CA GLU A 72 15.88 -1.19 27.03
C GLU A 72 14.79 -2.01 26.31
N GLU A 73 13.84 -2.53 27.08
CA GLU A 73 12.65 -3.16 26.52
C GLU A 73 11.75 -2.11 25.86
N LEU A 74 11.38 -2.34 24.60
CA LEU A 74 10.46 -1.50 23.84
C LEU A 74 9.04 -2.05 23.95
N ASN A 75 8.12 -1.21 24.41
CA ASN A 75 6.72 -1.56 24.61
C ASN A 75 5.81 -0.82 23.63
N HIS A 76 4.80 -1.49 23.13
CA HIS A 76 3.74 -0.92 22.29
C HIS A 76 4.27 -0.11 21.10
N MET A 77 5.22 -0.69 20.39
CA MET A 77 5.73 -0.06 19.17
C MET A 77 4.68 -0.11 18.07
N LEU A 78 4.32 1.06 17.58
CA LEU A 78 3.47 1.16 16.39
C LEU A 78 4.25 0.67 15.18
N TYR A 79 3.72 -0.32 14.47
CA TYR A 79 4.23 -0.68 13.17
C TYR A 79 3.41 0.06 12.11
N LEU A 80 4.01 1.01 11.46
CA LEU A 80 3.39 1.71 10.34
C LEU A 80 4.09 1.29 9.07
N GLY A 81 3.44 0.37 8.33
CA GLY A 81 3.78 0.12 6.95
C GLY A 81 2.74 0.81 6.06
N THR A 82 3.13 1.78 5.29
CA THR A 82 2.28 2.39 4.27
C THR A 82 2.89 2.22 2.90
N LEU A 83 2.08 1.90 1.90
CA LEU A 83 2.52 1.99 0.52
C LEU A 83 2.41 3.44 0.05
N ILE A 84 3.48 3.91 -0.57
CA ILE A 84 3.50 5.17 -1.30
C ILE A 84 3.86 4.88 -2.75
N ALA A 85 3.33 5.68 -3.65
CA ALA A 85 3.69 5.62 -5.05
C ALA A 85 4.58 6.82 -5.41
N LEU A 86 5.71 6.55 -6.08
CA LEU A 86 6.66 7.56 -6.51
C LEU A 86 6.81 7.53 -8.02
N SER A 87 6.71 8.71 -8.63
CA SER A 87 7.00 8.92 -10.04
C SER A 87 8.39 9.54 -10.16
N LYS A 88 9.28 8.89 -10.92
CA LYS A 88 10.60 9.44 -11.24
C LYS A 88 10.45 10.50 -12.31
N GLN A 89 10.99 11.70 -12.06
CA GLN A 89 11.01 12.82 -12.98
C GLN A 89 12.23 12.77 -13.89
N ASN A 90 12.22 13.54 -14.97
CA ASN A 90 13.32 13.59 -15.95
C ASN A 90 14.63 14.13 -15.36
N ASP A 91 14.56 14.92 -14.30
CA ASP A 91 15.72 15.46 -13.58
C ASP A 91 16.28 14.50 -12.51
N GLY A 92 15.70 13.30 -12.39
CA GLY A 92 16.08 12.28 -11.41
C GLY A 92 15.38 12.42 -10.06
N THR A 93 14.62 13.47 -9.83
CA THR A 93 13.81 13.61 -8.61
C THR A 93 12.64 12.65 -8.60
N HIS A 94 12.02 12.47 -7.43
CA HIS A 94 10.82 11.67 -7.28
C HIS A 94 9.69 12.53 -6.73
N THR A 95 8.50 12.35 -7.28
CA THR A 95 7.26 12.99 -6.81
C THR A 95 6.32 11.93 -6.25
N ILE A 96 5.81 12.16 -5.05
CA ILE A 96 4.76 11.31 -4.46
C ILE A 96 3.45 11.59 -5.20
N TYR A 97 2.73 10.54 -5.49
CA TYR A 97 1.35 10.64 -5.97
C TYR A 97 0.45 9.62 -5.28
N MET A 98 -0.85 9.87 -5.29
CA MET A 98 -1.86 8.88 -4.90
C MET A 98 -2.39 8.21 -6.17
N PRO A 99 -2.31 6.86 -6.28
CA PRO A 99 -2.94 6.16 -7.39
C PRO A 99 -4.41 6.57 -7.55
N GLY A 100 -4.79 6.98 -8.76
CA GLY A 100 -6.11 7.53 -9.05
C GLY A 100 -6.18 9.05 -9.13
N THR A 101 -5.14 9.76 -8.74
CA THR A 101 -5.10 11.23 -8.83
C THR A 101 -4.22 11.76 -9.95
N GLU A 102 -3.49 10.88 -10.64
CA GLU A 102 -2.63 11.26 -11.76
C GLU A 102 -3.48 11.61 -12.97
N ALA A 103 -3.22 12.78 -13.52
CA ALA A 103 -3.78 13.18 -14.80
C ALA A 103 -3.07 12.45 -15.96
N GLY A 104 -3.81 12.15 -17.01
CA GLY A 104 -3.30 11.70 -18.30
C GLY A 104 -3.48 12.78 -19.36
N GLU A 105 -3.23 12.43 -20.62
CA GLU A 105 -3.42 13.37 -21.74
C GLU A 105 -4.90 13.75 -21.92
N ASP A 106 -5.81 12.79 -21.67
CA ASP A 106 -7.23 12.90 -21.94
C ASP A 106 -8.11 12.95 -20.68
N TYR A 107 -7.54 12.73 -19.47
CA TYR A 107 -8.27 12.71 -18.19
C TYR A 107 -7.52 13.45 -17.08
N ASP A 108 -8.23 13.81 -16.01
CA ASP A 108 -7.69 14.54 -14.87
C ASP A 108 -7.49 13.64 -13.63
N TYR A 109 -8.28 12.57 -13.51
CA TYR A 109 -8.18 11.55 -12.44
C TYR A 109 -8.95 10.30 -12.84
N TYR A 110 -8.80 9.22 -12.07
CA TYR A 110 -9.65 8.05 -12.24
C TYR A 110 -10.31 7.63 -10.92
N ILE A 111 -11.48 7.00 -11.03
CA ILE A 111 -12.22 6.38 -9.93
C ILE A 111 -11.99 4.87 -10.01
N SER A 112 -11.84 4.24 -8.86
CA SER A 112 -11.59 2.81 -8.70
C SER A 112 -12.74 2.18 -7.91
N ASP A 113 -13.29 1.07 -8.39
CA ASP A 113 -14.27 0.26 -7.67
C ASP A 113 -13.62 -0.74 -6.68
N SER A 114 -12.29 -0.77 -6.62
CA SER A 114 -11.58 -1.66 -5.70
C SER A 114 -11.96 -1.39 -4.24
N VAL A 115 -12.20 -2.45 -3.49
CA VAL A 115 -12.35 -2.41 -2.02
C VAL A 115 -11.00 -2.23 -1.31
N ALA A 116 -9.91 -2.34 -2.05
CA ALA A 116 -8.55 -2.24 -1.53
C ALA A 116 -8.00 -0.82 -1.72
N LYS A 117 -7.26 -0.35 -0.74
CA LYS A 117 -6.61 0.97 -0.75
C LYS A 117 -5.11 0.81 -0.61
N THR A 118 -4.35 1.49 -1.44
CA THR A 118 -2.89 1.39 -1.47
C THR A 118 -2.25 1.97 -0.21
N ALA A 119 -2.72 3.12 0.28
CA ALA A 119 -2.05 3.85 1.35
C ALA A 119 -2.19 3.20 2.74
N GLU A 120 -3.30 2.52 3.01
CA GLU A 120 -3.59 1.96 4.33
C GLU A 120 -3.10 0.52 4.44
N MET A 121 -2.39 0.19 5.52
CA MET A 121 -2.08 -1.19 5.85
C MET A 121 -3.35 -1.86 6.39
N THR A 122 -3.91 -2.75 5.59
CA THR A 122 -5.15 -3.46 5.92
C THR A 122 -4.92 -4.88 6.44
N TYR A 123 -3.77 -5.48 6.14
CA TYR A 123 -3.38 -6.80 6.61
C TYR A 123 -2.04 -6.77 7.33
N SER A 124 -2.01 -7.35 8.52
CA SER A 124 -0.79 -7.63 9.28
C SER A 124 -0.88 -8.98 9.98
N SER A 125 0.21 -9.76 9.98
CA SER A 125 0.27 -11.06 10.66
C SER A 125 0.45 -10.94 12.18
N VAL A 126 0.96 -9.80 12.65
CA VAL A 126 1.24 -9.55 14.06
C VAL A 126 0.40 -8.39 14.53
N GLN A 127 -0.33 -8.60 15.60
CA GLN A 127 -1.15 -7.59 16.27
C GLN A 127 -1.00 -7.76 17.78
N ASP A 128 -0.75 -6.65 18.46
CA ASP A 128 -0.82 -6.56 19.92
C ASP A 128 -2.26 -6.27 20.34
N ASP A 129 -2.65 -6.70 21.53
CA ASP A 129 -3.95 -6.39 22.14
C ASP A 129 -4.02 -4.96 22.70
N TYR A 130 -2.94 -4.19 22.59
CA TYR A 130 -2.88 -2.82 23.07
C TYR A 130 -3.65 -1.87 22.14
N GLY A 131 -4.63 -1.16 22.72
CA GLY A 131 -5.47 -0.19 22.01
C GLY A 131 -6.54 -0.81 21.11
N GLU A 132 -7.48 0.01 20.70
CA GLU A 132 -8.63 -0.43 19.89
C GLU A 132 -8.24 -0.85 18.45
N GLY A 133 -7.19 -0.23 17.91
CA GLY A 133 -6.75 -0.45 16.52
C GLY A 133 -5.89 -1.70 16.33
N LYS A 134 -5.38 -2.29 17.42
CA LYS A 134 -4.46 -3.44 17.36
C LYS A 134 -3.27 -3.24 16.40
N ASN A 135 -2.77 -2.00 16.32
CA ASN A 135 -1.76 -1.59 15.33
C ASN A 135 -0.34 -1.59 15.92
N TYR A 136 -0.13 -2.31 17.02
CA TYR A 136 1.16 -2.34 17.69
C TYR A 136 1.81 -3.71 17.55
N ILE A 137 3.14 -3.72 17.45
CA ILE A 137 3.90 -4.95 17.60
C ILE A 137 4.05 -5.24 19.08
N PRO A 138 4.16 -6.53 19.49
CA PRO A 138 4.43 -6.91 20.87
C PRO A 138 5.68 -6.26 21.42
N SER A 139 5.77 -6.19 22.76
CA SER A 139 6.99 -5.75 23.43
C SER A 139 8.19 -6.58 23.00
N LEU A 140 9.31 -5.92 22.74
CA LEU A 140 10.57 -6.56 22.36
C LEU A 140 11.64 -6.23 23.40
N LYS A 141 12.26 -7.27 23.99
CA LYS A 141 13.45 -7.11 24.82
C LYS A 141 14.67 -6.75 23.99
N PRO A 142 15.76 -6.24 24.62
CA PRO A 142 17.00 -6.01 23.92
C PRO A 142 17.46 -7.22 23.10
N GLY A 143 17.75 -7.00 21.81
CA GLY A 143 18.14 -8.04 20.86
C GLY A 143 17.04 -8.94 20.33
N GLU A 144 15.82 -8.85 20.83
CA GLU A 144 14.69 -9.61 20.28
C GLU A 144 14.25 -9.08 18.92
N SER A 145 13.70 -9.97 18.10
CA SER A 145 13.17 -9.66 16.77
C SER A 145 11.78 -10.25 16.59
N VAL A 146 10.95 -9.55 15.81
CA VAL A 146 9.66 -10.05 15.34
C VAL A 146 9.56 -9.89 13.83
N GLN A 147 9.00 -10.89 13.15
CA GLN A 147 8.66 -10.80 11.73
C GLN A 147 7.18 -10.44 11.58
N VAL A 148 6.92 -9.42 10.79
CA VAL A 148 5.58 -8.95 10.48
C VAL A 148 5.34 -9.11 8.98
N ASN A 149 4.38 -9.94 8.61
CA ASN A 149 3.90 -10.02 7.26
C ASN A 149 2.86 -8.93 7.04
N MET A 150 3.05 -8.17 5.98
CA MET A 150 2.16 -7.09 5.56
C MET A 150 1.69 -7.36 4.14
N ALA A 151 0.46 -6.94 3.82
CA ALA A 151 -0.05 -7.11 2.47
C ALA A 151 -1.01 -5.99 2.06
N TRP A 152 -1.05 -5.75 0.76
CA TRP A 152 -1.97 -4.82 0.09
C TRP A 152 -2.50 -5.45 -1.20
N ILE A 153 -3.73 -5.12 -1.57
CA ILE A 153 -4.23 -5.37 -2.92
C ILE A 153 -4.06 -4.09 -3.71
N VAL A 154 -3.37 -4.17 -4.83
CA VAL A 154 -3.00 -3.03 -5.67
C VAL A 154 -3.34 -3.30 -7.14
N ASN A 155 -3.53 -2.24 -7.94
CA ASN A 155 -3.62 -2.42 -9.38
C ASN A 155 -2.26 -2.82 -9.94
N GLU A 156 -2.24 -3.74 -10.89
CA GLU A 156 -1.00 -4.22 -11.51
C GLU A 156 -0.15 -3.09 -12.10
N LYS A 157 -0.78 -2.10 -12.73
CA LYS A 157 -0.10 -0.95 -13.34
C LYS A 157 0.71 -0.10 -12.35
N ASP A 158 0.30 -0.09 -11.07
CA ASP A 158 0.90 0.78 -10.06
C ASP A 158 2.14 0.14 -9.41
N ILE A 159 2.31 -1.18 -9.51
CA ILE A 159 3.34 -1.96 -8.80
C ILE A 159 4.75 -1.39 -9.03
N LYS A 160 5.10 -1.07 -10.26
CA LYS A 160 6.43 -0.55 -10.61
C LYS A 160 6.83 0.76 -9.92
N ASN A 161 5.86 1.45 -9.33
CA ASN A 161 6.07 2.73 -8.66
C ASN A 161 5.93 2.65 -7.15
N LEU A 162 5.75 1.43 -6.57
CA LEU A 162 5.45 1.28 -5.16
C LEU A 162 6.70 1.19 -4.29
N TYR A 163 6.62 1.89 -3.17
CA TYR A 163 7.60 1.89 -2.10
C TYR A 163 6.90 1.64 -0.77
N LEU A 164 7.54 0.87 0.09
CA LEU A 164 7.13 0.71 1.48
C LEU A 164 7.75 1.82 2.32
N ASN A 165 6.93 2.59 2.98
CA ASN A 165 7.35 3.56 3.98
C ASN A 165 7.20 2.95 5.38
N LEU A 166 8.32 2.75 6.05
CA LEU A 166 8.42 2.27 7.43
C LEU A 166 8.76 3.40 8.41
N ASN A 167 8.84 4.63 7.95
CA ASN A 167 9.08 5.79 8.80
C ASN A 167 7.82 6.11 9.60
N GLY A 168 7.79 5.74 10.87
CA GLY A 168 6.63 5.87 11.76
C GLY A 168 6.18 7.30 12.10
N THR A 169 6.77 8.33 11.52
CA THR A 169 6.49 9.73 11.86
C THR A 169 5.40 10.39 11.03
N GLY A 170 4.62 9.60 10.31
CA GLY A 170 3.37 10.10 9.72
C GLY A 170 3.52 11.09 8.56
N GLY A 171 4.61 11.04 7.79
CA GLY A 171 4.66 11.72 6.51
C GLY A 171 5.75 12.78 6.33
N CYS A 172 6.63 12.97 7.28
CA CYS A 172 7.83 13.80 7.10
C CYS A 172 9.02 12.90 6.77
N TYR A 173 9.22 12.59 5.50
CA TYR A 173 10.41 11.91 5.02
C TYR A 173 10.96 12.68 3.81
N GLU A 174 12.26 12.66 3.69
CA GLU A 174 12.95 13.25 2.55
C GLU A 174 13.13 12.18 1.48
N ILE A 175 12.68 12.46 0.27
CA ILE A 175 12.88 11.58 -0.88
C ILE A 175 14.22 11.92 -1.49
N THR A 176 15.24 11.15 -1.12
CA THR A 176 16.63 11.31 -1.57
C THR A 176 17.12 10.06 -2.29
N GLU A 177 18.32 10.10 -2.86
CA GLU A 177 18.98 8.92 -3.44
C GLU A 177 19.19 7.78 -2.43
N ASN A 178 19.21 8.08 -1.13
CA ASN A 178 19.38 7.13 -0.04
C ASN A 178 18.07 6.87 0.73
N MET A 179 16.94 6.76 0.05
CA MET A 179 15.62 6.61 0.66
C MET A 179 15.53 5.45 1.67
N CYS A 180 16.28 4.36 1.46
CA CYS A 180 16.30 3.24 2.38
C CYS A 180 16.81 3.61 3.78
N HIS A 181 17.69 4.60 3.92
CA HIS A 181 18.15 5.09 5.22
C HIS A 181 17.07 5.88 5.97
N THR A 182 16.06 6.36 5.26
CA THR A 182 14.89 7.05 5.84
C THR A 182 13.70 6.12 6.05
N GLY A 183 13.88 4.81 5.84
CA GLY A 183 12.82 3.81 6.00
C GLY A 183 11.87 3.70 4.80
N VAL A 184 12.24 4.24 3.64
CA VAL A 184 11.47 4.12 2.39
C VAL A 184 12.17 3.13 1.45
N VAL A 185 11.53 2.00 1.20
CA VAL A 185 12.11 0.86 0.46
C VAL A 185 11.30 0.57 -0.80
N TYR A 186 11.98 0.45 -1.94
CA TYR A 186 11.33 0.02 -3.19
C TYR A 186 10.80 -1.41 -3.04
N VAL A 187 9.55 -1.62 -3.40
CA VAL A 187 8.86 -2.91 -3.30
C VAL A 187 8.20 -3.34 -4.62
N GLY A 188 8.31 -2.53 -5.65
CA GLY A 188 7.85 -2.87 -6.98
C GLY A 188 8.71 -3.97 -7.64
N ASN A 189 8.23 -4.51 -8.75
CA ASN A 189 9.02 -5.35 -9.65
C ASN A 189 9.54 -4.49 -10.80
N GLU A 190 10.83 -4.69 -11.15
CA GLU A 190 11.40 -4.19 -12.41
C GLU A 190 10.83 -4.93 -13.62
#